data_b3ea1944960998b7a742527d4b38486c
#
_entry.id   b3ea1944960998b7a742527d4b38486c
#
_cell.length_a   1.000
_cell.length_b   1.000
_cell.length_c   1.000
_cell.angle_alpha   90.00
_cell.angle_beta   90.00
_cell.angle_gamma   90.00
#
_symmetry.space_group_name_H-M   'P 1'
#
loop_
_entity.id
_entity.type
_entity.pdbx_description
1 polymer ?
#
loop_
_entity_poly.entity_id
_entity_poly.type
_entity_poly.pdbx_seq_one_letter_code
_entity_poly.pdbx_strand_id
1 'polypeptide(L)'
;MTKIRDEIIKLKIKYPIWTLLVFLVCYRVISAFMKRHWNGLLYRIGLQGKLHPYLSGSCFLMVMLLTILILMCLANQIDIFSRERKRLPGALIPGLYMIVISLLIIVIGLIGTEGFQSRGTIIFSSLYFILVAVTEELVYRGVAADIFLKTFLFRSCPDLRGICGPEGRRAVWTATFCSGLLFGLVHISNMSSANISGVLVQMLGAFLMGMVLVAVYYRTANIYAVIIMHAVNDIAAAMPVTILKSEQNVSDVISGYGIMQIVSLIPYLIVLLVIIRPSKMEEIWTLWTYGQVQQTGQSQIK
;
A
#
# COMPACT_ATOMS: atom_id res chain seq x y z
N MET A 1 2.92 -13.32 -28.00
CA MET A 1 2.59 -12.76 -26.65
C MET A 1 1.85 -13.76 -25.75
N THR A 2 0.93 -14.59 -26.25
CA THR A 2 0.20 -15.62 -25.48
C THR A 2 1.11 -16.64 -24.79
N LYS A 3 2.09 -17.24 -25.50
CA LYS A 3 2.98 -18.27 -24.97
C LYS A 3 3.84 -17.81 -23.78
N ILE A 4 4.37 -16.57 -23.82
CA ILE A 4 5.15 -15.99 -22.72
C ILE A 4 4.26 -15.75 -21.49
N ARG A 5 3.05 -15.25 -21.71
CA ARG A 5 2.06 -15.04 -20.65
C ARG A 5 1.68 -16.36 -19.96
N ASP A 6 1.46 -17.41 -20.73
CA ASP A 6 1.10 -18.73 -20.20
C ASP A 6 2.23 -19.34 -19.34
N GLU A 7 3.49 -19.16 -19.75
CA GLU A 7 4.64 -19.58 -18.95
C GLU A 7 4.79 -18.76 -17.66
N ILE A 8 4.56 -17.44 -17.70
CA ILE A 8 4.56 -16.61 -16.47
C ILE A 8 3.46 -17.05 -15.50
N ILE A 9 2.26 -17.38 -16.02
CA ILE A 9 1.15 -17.88 -15.19
C ILE A 9 1.53 -19.21 -14.54
N LYS A 10 2.13 -20.15 -15.28
CA LYS A 10 2.61 -21.42 -14.73
C LYS A 10 3.67 -21.22 -13.65
N LEU A 11 4.64 -20.33 -13.88
CA LEU A 11 5.68 -19.98 -12.89
C LEU A 11 5.08 -19.35 -11.63
N LYS A 12 4.09 -18.46 -11.77
CA LYS A 12 3.39 -17.83 -10.65
C LYS A 12 2.67 -18.86 -9.78
N ILE A 13 1.99 -19.83 -10.40
CA ILE A 13 1.29 -20.91 -9.67
C ILE A 13 2.31 -21.81 -8.95
N LYS A 14 3.40 -22.17 -9.62
CA LYS A 14 4.42 -23.07 -9.07
C LYS A 14 5.31 -22.39 -8.02
N TYR A 15 5.66 -21.12 -8.24
CA TYR A 15 6.62 -20.37 -7.43
C TYR A 15 6.12 -18.95 -7.09
N PRO A 16 5.01 -18.80 -6.35
CA PRO A 16 4.39 -17.50 -6.14
C PRO A 16 5.31 -16.49 -5.44
N ILE A 17 6.08 -16.92 -4.44
CA ILE A 17 7.01 -16.04 -3.70
C ILE A 17 8.16 -15.58 -4.59
N TRP A 18 8.71 -16.44 -5.45
CA TRP A 18 9.73 -16.04 -6.42
C TRP A 18 9.18 -15.04 -7.44
N THR A 19 7.96 -15.22 -7.91
CA THR A 19 7.28 -14.25 -8.80
C THR A 19 7.13 -12.89 -8.12
N LEU A 20 6.76 -12.87 -6.83
CA LEU A 20 6.72 -11.64 -6.04
C LEU A 20 8.09 -10.98 -5.93
N LEU A 21 9.13 -11.74 -5.61
CA LEU A 21 10.50 -11.22 -5.49
C LEU A 21 10.97 -10.61 -6.81
N VAL A 22 10.78 -11.31 -7.93
CA VAL A 22 11.12 -10.78 -9.26
C VAL A 22 10.35 -9.50 -9.57
N PHE A 23 9.04 -9.46 -9.29
CA PHE A 23 8.23 -8.25 -9.46
C PHE A 23 8.80 -7.07 -8.67
N LEU A 24 9.07 -7.28 -7.37
CA LEU A 24 9.59 -6.24 -6.49
C LEU A 24 10.99 -5.76 -6.92
N VAL A 25 11.86 -6.68 -7.30
CA VAL A 25 13.21 -6.33 -7.81
C VAL A 25 13.09 -5.52 -9.11
N CYS A 26 12.30 -5.96 -10.08
CA CYS A 26 12.08 -5.22 -11.32
C CYS A 26 11.53 -3.81 -11.04
N TYR A 27 10.50 -3.70 -10.20
CA TYR A 27 9.93 -2.42 -9.79
C TYR A 27 10.97 -1.50 -9.15
N ARG A 28 11.76 -2.01 -8.20
CA ARG A 28 12.80 -1.22 -7.50
C ARG A 28 13.94 -0.81 -8.42
N VAL A 29 14.40 -1.69 -9.30
CA VAL A 29 15.46 -1.38 -10.27
C VAL A 29 14.99 -0.30 -11.25
N ILE A 30 13.79 -0.45 -11.82
CA ILE A 30 13.22 0.55 -12.74
C ILE A 30 13.02 1.88 -12.02
N SER A 31 12.47 1.87 -10.80
CA SER A 31 12.27 3.08 -9.99
C SER A 31 13.59 3.79 -9.69
N ALA A 32 14.63 3.06 -9.28
CA ALA A 32 15.95 3.63 -9.00
C ALA A 32 16.60 4.20 -10.27
N PHE A 33 16.51 3.48 -11.40
CA PHE A 33 16.99 3.97 -12.69
C PHE A 33 16.26 5.25 -13.11
N MET A 34 14.95 5.25 -13.08
CA MET A 34 14.13 6.41 -13.44
C MET A 34 14.41 7.61 -12.51
N LYS A 35 14.50 7.39 -11.20
CA LYS A 35 14.83 8.43 -10.22
C LYS A 35 16.19 9.07 -10.51
N ARG A 36 17.20 8.26 -10.82
CA ARG A 36 18.55 8.73 -11.16
C ARG A 36 18.55 9.63 -12.42
N HIS A 37 17.74 9.29 -13.42
CA HIS A 37 17.73 9.99 -14.70
C HIS A 37 16.62 11.05 -14.82
N TRP A 38 15.75 11.19 -13.81
CA TRP A 38 14.58 12.06 -13.85
C TRP A 38 14.94 13.53 -14.13
N ASN A 39 15.89 14.08 -13.40
CA ASN A 39 16.32 15.48 -13.61
C ASN A 39 16.95 15.69 -14.98
N GLY A 40 17.70 14.72 -15.50
CA GLY A 40 18.26 14.76 -16.86
C GLY A 40 17.18 14.72 -17.94
N LEU A 41 16.11 13.95 -17.72
CA LEU A 41 14.93 13.96 -18.60
C LEU A 41 14.24 15.33 -18.61
N LEU A 42 13.96 15.88 -17.41
CA LEU A 42 13.36 17.22 -17.27
C LEU A 42 14.21 18.30 -17.94
N TYR A 43 15.54 18.20 -17.84
CA TYR A 43 16.45 19.10 -18.53
C TYR A 43 16.28 19.05 -20.04
N ARG A 44 16.28 17.84 -20.62
CA ARG A 44 16.15 17.62 -22.08
C ARG A 44 14.83 18.15 -22.65
N ILE A 45 13.74 18.11 -21.87
CA ILE A 45 12.44 18.62 -22.31
C ILE A 45 12.19 20.07 -21.84
N GLY A 46 13.20 20.76 -21.27
CA GLY A 46 13.15 22.18 -20.89
C GLY A 46 12.31 22.47 -19.65
N LEU A 47 12.04 21.51 -18.79
CA LEU A 47 11.19 21.62 -17.59
C LEU A 47 11.99 21.61 -16.27
N GLN A 48 13.31 21.35 -16.29
CA GLN A 48 14.12 21.36 -15.08
C GLN A 48 14.08 22.75 -14.40
N GLY A 49 13.83 22.76 -13.09
CA GLY A 49 13.74 23.98 -12.28
C GLY A 49 12.49 24.85 -12.53
N LYS A 50 11.65 24.50 -13.52
CA LYS A 50 10.40 25.20 -13.82
C LYS A 50 9.18 24.59 -13.14
N LEU A 51 9.25 23.31 -12.76
CA LEU A 51 8.17 22.62 -12.07
C LEU A 51 8.31 22.78 -10.56
N HIS A 52 7.18 22.98 -9.89
CA HIS A 52 7.11 22.86 -8.44
C HIS A 52 7.62 21.48 -8.00
N PRO A 53 8.41 21.33 -6.91
CA PRO A 53 8.98 20.03 -6.51
C PRO A 53 7.96 18.90 -6.39
N TYR A 54 6.82 19.14 -5.73
CA TYR A 54 5.75 18.15 -5.61
C TYR A 54 5.08 17.80 -6.94
N LEU A 55 4.94 18.77 -7.85
CA LEU A 55 4.42 18.51 -9.20
C LEU A 55 5.39 17.64 -10.00
N SER A 56 6.70 17.93 -9.93
CA SER A 56 7.73 17.07 -10.53
C SER A 56 7.69 15.65 -9.97
N GLY A 57 7.56 15.50 -8.66
CA GLY A 57 7.39 14.21 -8.00
C GLY A 57 6.10 13.50 -8.44
N SER A 58 4.99 14.23 -8.59
CA SER A 58 3.73 13.66 -9.10
C SER A 58 3.87 13.13 -10.53
N CYS A 59 4.55 13.87 -11.41
CA CYS A 59 4.84 13.42 -12.78
C CYS A 59 5.70 12.14 -12.77
N PHE A 60 6.72 12.07 -11.91
CA PHE A 60 7.51 10.86 -11.71
C PHE A 60 6.64 9.68 -11.25
N LEU A 61 5.76 9.87 -10.27
CA LEU A 61 4.85 8.83 -9.77
C LEU A 61 3.85 8.37 -10.82
N MET A 62 3.38 9.25 -11.72
CA MET A 62 2.53 8.84 -12.85
C MET A 62 3.26 7.89 -13.80
N VAL A 63 4.54 8.13 -14.09
CA VAL A 63 5.37 7.21 -14.89
C VAL A 63 5.57 5.89 -14.15
N MET A 64 5.80 5.93 -12.84
CA MET A 64 5.92 4.73 -12.02
C MET A 64 4.60 3.95 -11.94
N LEU A 65 3.45 4.62 -11.86
CA LEU A 65 2.12 4.00 -11.90
C LEU A 65 1.92 3.23 -13.22
N LEU A 66 2.25 3.83 -14.35
CA LEU A 66 2.20 3.14 -15.64
C LEU A 66 3.10 1.90 -15.65
N THR A 67 4.32 2.02 -15.10
CA THR A 67 5.25 0.89 -14.97
C THR A 67 4.66 -0.23 -14.11
N ILE A 68 4.05 0.10 -12.96
CA ILE A 68 3.38 -0.87 -12.09
C ILE A 68 2.25 -1.58 -12.83
N LEU A 69 1.41 -0.85 -13.55
CA LEU A 69 0.30 -1.44 -14.31
C LEU A 69 0.80 -2.40 -15.40
N ILE A 70 1.88 -2.05 -16.10
CA ILE A 70 2.54 -2.94 -17.08
C ILE A 70 3.06 -4.21 -16.38
N LEU A 71 3.79 -4.08 -15.28
CA LEU A 71 4.31 -5.22 -14.52
C LEU A 71 3.17 -6.09 -13.96
N MET A 72 2.06 -5.49 -13.49
CA MET A 72 0.88 -6.22 -13.04
C MET A 72 0.19 -6.97 -14.18
N CYS A 73 0.11 -6.39 -15.38
CA CYS A 73 -0.38 -7.08 -16.56
C CYS A 73 0.49 -8.30 -16.89
N LEU A 74 1.82 -8.12 -16.91
CA LEU A 74 2.76 -9.20 -17.18
C LEU A 74 2.69 -10.30 -16.11
N ALA A 75 2.56 -9.95 -14.84
CA ALA A 75 2.41 -10.89 -13.72
C ALA A 75 1.00 -11.49 -13.59
N ASN A 76 0.07 -11.15 -14.49
CA ASN A 76 -1.35 -11.54 -14.42
C ASN A 76 -1.99 -11.22 -13.05
N GLN A 77 -1.81 -9.98 -12.58
CA GLN A 77 -2.34 -9.45 -11.31
C GLN A 77 -3.38 -8.34 -11.50
N ILE A 78 -3.80 -8.08 -12.75
CA ILE A 78 -4.74 -6.99 -13.06
C ILE A 78 -6.18 -7.31 -12.63
N ASP A 79 -6.46 -8.57 -12.29
CA ASP A 79 -7.76 -9.06 -11.82
C ASP A 79 -8.26 -8.38 -10.54
N ILE A 80 -7.36 -7.72 -9.79
CA ILE A 80 -7.73 -6.96 -8.58
C ILE A 80 -8.76 -5.85 -8.85
N PHE A 81 -8.81 -5.34 -10.08
CA PHE A 81 -9.75 -4.29 -10.46
C PHE A 81 -11.14 -4.82 -10.84
N SER A 82 -11.23 -6.08 -11.28
CA SER A 82 -12.46 -6.76 -11.71
C SER A 82 -13.00 -7.76 -10.70
N ARG A 83 -12.26 -8.04 -9.62
CA ARG A 83 -12.64 -9.00 -8.59
C ARG A 83 -13.90 -8.56 -7.85
N GLU A 84 -14.73 -9.54 -7.46
CA GLU A 84 -15.84 -9.27 -6.54
C GLU A 84 -15.30 -8.65 -5.24
N ARG A 85 -15.92 -7.56 -4.83
CA ARG A 85 -15.48 -6.75 -3.69
C ARG A 85 -16.67 -6.12 -2.97
N LYS A 86 -16.49 -5.82 -1.69
CA LYS A 86 -17.45 -5.00 -0.96
C LYS A 86 -17.56 -3.61 -1.58
N ARG A 87 -18.78 -3.05 -1.63
CA ARG A 87 -19.00 -1.65 -2.07
C ARG A 87 -18.18 -0.70 -1.22
N LEU A 88 -17.70 0.39 -1.82
CA LEU A 88 -16.76 1.32 -1.18
C LEU A 88 -17.19 1.80 0.22
N PRO A 89 -18.45 2.24 0.47
CA PRO A 89 -18.86 2.66 1.82
C PRO A 89 -18.69 1.54 2.86
N GLY A 90 -19.10 0.32 2.55
CA GLY A 90 -18.94 -0.84 3.44
C GLY A 90 -17.47 -1.29 3.60
N ALA A 91 -16.63 -1.00 2.60
CA ALA A 91 -15.21 -1.33 2.66
C ALA A 91 -14.41 -0.32 3.50
N LEU A 92 -14.89 0.90 3.70
CA LEU A 92 -14.26 1.90 4.56
C LEU A 92 -14.52 1.64 6.06
N ILE A 93 -15.61 0.93 6.42
CA ILE A 93 -15.99 0.71 7.82
C ILE A 93 -14.89 0.02 8.65
N PRO A 94 -14.24 -1.09 8.20
CA PRO A 94 -13.23 -1.75 9.02
C PRO A 94 -12.05 -0.87 9.39
N GLY A 95 -11.68 0.09 8.52
CA GLY A 95 -10.58 1.03 8.74
C GLY A 95 -11.03 2.46 9.11
N LEU A 96 -12.29 2.66 9.48
CA LEU A 96 -12.85 3.98 9.78
C LEU A 96 -12.03 4.75 10.82
N TYR A 97 -11.44 4.04 11.79
CA TYR A 97 -10.53 4.64 12.77
C TYR A 97 -9.39 5.43 12.10
N MET A 98 -8.76 4.89 11.07
CA MET A 98 -7.65 5.57 10.37
C MET A 98 -8.12 6.89 9.75
N ILE A 99 -9.28 6.87 9.11
CA ILE A 99 -9.87 8.08 8.48
C ILE A 99 -10.18 9.11 9.56
N VAL A 100 -10.86 8.71 10.63
CA VAL A 100 -11.28 9.61 11.70
C VAL A 100 -10.07 10.25 12.39
N ILE A 101 -9.06 9.47 12.76
CA ILE A 101 -7.88 10.02 13.44
C ILE A 101 -7.07 10.95 12.51
N SER A 102 -6.94 10.60 11.23
CA SER A 102 -6.27 11.46 10.25
C SER A 102 -7.01 12.77 10.03
N LEU A 103 -8.34 12.74 9.94
CA LEU A 103 -9.15 13.96 9.84
C LEU A 103 -9.07 14.81 11.11
N LEU A 104 -9.04 14.19 12.30
CA LEU A 104 -8.84 14.91 13.56
C LEU A 104 -7.48 15.61 13.61
N ILE A 105 -6.41 14.93 13.18
CA ILE A 105 -5.06 15.54 13.09
C ILE A 105 -5.11 16.76 12.16
N ILE A 106 -5.74 16.63 10.98
CA ILE A 106 -5.89 17.75 10.05
C ILE A 106 -6.67 18.89 10.69
N VAL A 107 -7.82 18.64 11.29
CA VAL A 107 -8.65 19.67 11.93
C VAL A 107 -7.91 20.37 13.06
N ILE A 108 -7.25 19.62 13.95
CA ILE A 108 -6.48 20.20 15.07
C ILE A 108 -5.34 21.08 14.54
N GLY A 109 -4.60 20.62 13.53
CA GLY A 109 -3.55 21.42 12.91
C GLY A 109 -4.08 22.68 12.25
N LEU A 110 -5.23 22.65 11.56
CA LEU A 110 -5.86 23.82 10.97
C LEU A 110 -6.31 24.86 12.00
N ILE A 111 -6.77 24.43 13.17
CA ILE A 111 -7.19 25.32 14.26
C ILE A 111 -5.96 26.01 14.91
N GLY A 112 -4.85 25.28 15.06
CA GLY A 112 -3.63 25.76 15.72
C GLY A 112 -2.64 26.50 14.84
N THR A 113 -2.95 26.76 13.54
CA THR A 113 -1.96 27.33 12.63
C THR A 113 -1.92 28.86 12.66
N GLU A 114 -0.71 29.41 12.55
CA GLU A 114 -0.46 30.84 12.31
C GLU A 114 -0.40 31.20 10.83
N GLY A 115 -0.50 30.20 9.94
CA GLY A 115 -0.49 30.43 8.50
C GLY A 115 -0.39 29.15 7.67
N PHE A 116 -0.57 29.31 6.36
CA PHE A 116 -0.60 28.24 5.40
C PHE A 116 0.54 28.34 4.38
N GLN A 117 0.91 27.22 3.80
CA GLN A 117 1.74 27.16 2.61
C GLN A 117 1.02 27.79 1.42
N SER A 118 1.76 28.04 0.32
CA SER A 118 1.15 28.53 -0.91
C SER A 118 0.07 27.56 -1.42
N ARG A 119 -0.96 28.09 -2.09
CA ARG A 119 -2.02 27.25 -2.69
C ARG A 119 -1.42 26.19 -3.62
N GLY A 120 -0.39 26.54 -4.39
CA GLY A 120 0.32 25.61 -5.26
C GLY A 120 0.97 24.47 -4.47
N THR A 121 1.66 24.78 -3.37
CA THR A 121 2.26 23.76 -2.49
C THR A 121 1.19 22.80 -1.95
N ILE A 122 0.09 23.32 -1.42
CA ILE A 122 -1.00 22.49 -0.85
C ILE A 122 -1.60 21.56 -1.91
N ILE A 123 -1.93 22.08 -3.09
CA ILE A 123 -2.54 21.29 -4.17
C ILE A 123 -1.56 20.21 -4.68
N PHE A 124 -0.32 20.61 -5.00
CA PHE A 124 0.64 19.68 -5.58
C PHE A 124 1.14 18.64 -4.58
N SER A 125 1.30 18.99 -3.30
CA SER A 125 1.66 18.01 -2.27
C SER A 125 0.52 17.03 -1.98
N SER A 126 -0.73 17.49 -1.94
CA SER A 126 -1.89 16.60 -1.80
C SER A 126 -1.97 15.62 -2.97
N LEU A 127 -1.81 16.08 -4.22
CA LEU A 127 -1.76 15.21 -5.39
C LEU A 127 -0.61 14.21 -5.30
N TYR A 128 0.58 14.66 -4.85
CA TYR A 128 1.74 13.80 -4.67
C TYR A 128 1.46 12.66 -3.69
N PHE A 129 0.90 12.94 -2.50
CA PHE A 129 0.61 11.90 -1.51
C PHE A 129 -0.54 10.98 -1.93
N ILE A 130 -1.53 11.46 -2.68
CA ILE A 130 -2.53 10.58 -3.30
C ILE A 130 -1.87 9.60 -4.27
N LEU A 131 -0.94 10.06 -5.11
CA LEU A 131 -0.23 9.21 -6.06
C LEU A 131 0.75 8.25 -5.36
N VAL A 132 1.39 8.66 -4.26
CA VAL A 132 2.16 7.75 -3.38
C VAL A 132 1.26 6.61 -2.91
N ALA A 133 0.11 6.93 -2.30
CA ALA A 133 -0.82 5.92 -1.82
C ALA A 133 -1.30 4.99 -2.95
N VAL A 134 -1.63 5.52 -4.13
CA VAL A 134 -2.04 4.67 -5.28
C VAL A 134 -0.93 3.71 -5.67
N THR A 135 0.30 4.22 -5.87
CA THR A 135 1.43 3.39 -6.33
C THR A 135 1.82 2.34 -5.29
N GLU A 136 1.84 2.70 -4.02
CA GLU A 136 2.20 1.79 -2.94
C GLU A 136 1.12 0.74 -2.70
N GLU A 137 -0.17 1.12 -2.68
CA GLU A 137 -1.23 0.14 -2.48
C GLU A 137 -1.31 -0.88 -3.63
N LEU A 138 -1.09 -0.47 -4.86
CA LEU A 138 -1.04 -1.40 -5.99
C LEU A 138 0.09 -2.41 -5.84
N VAL A 139 1.28 -1.99 -5.42
CA VAL A 139 2.43 -2.88 -5.22
C VAL A 139 2.22 -3.78 -4.00
N TYR A 140 1.88 -3.20 -2.84
CA TYR A 140 1.90 -3.94 -1.58
C TYR A 140 0.59 -4.68 -1.29
N ARG A 141 -0.58 -4.15 -1.70
CA ARG A 141 -1.88 -4.85 -1.51
C ARG A 141 -2.32 -5.55 -2.78
N GLY A 142 -2.20 -4.86 -3.92
CA GLY A 142 -2.59 -5.44 -5.20
C GLY A 142 -1.74 -6.62 -5.63
N VAL A 143 -0.44 -6.63 -5.31
CA VAL A 143 0.47 -7.71 -5.70
C VAL A 143 0.95 -8.52 -4.50
N ALA A 144 1.68 -7.91 -3.56
CA ALA A 144 2.35 -8.66 -2.50
C ALA A 144 1.37 -9.34 -1.54
N ALA A 145 0.39 -8.60 -1.00
CA ALA A 145 -0.60 -9.14 -0.07
C ALA A 145 -1.48 -10.21 -0.73
N ASP A 146 -1.87 -10.00 -1.99
CA ASP A 146 -2.64 -10.98 -2.77
C ASP A 146 -1.87 -12.31 -2.91
N ILE A 147 -0.59 -12.23 -3.27
CA ILE A 147 0.26 -13.41 -3.39
C ILE A 147 0.48 -14.09 -2.04
N PHE A 148 0.76 -13.34 -0.97
CA PHE A 148 0.94 -13.91 0.36
C PHE A 148 -0.30 -14.66 0.83
N LEU A 149 -1.47 -14.01 0.78
CA LEU A 149 -2.71 -14.63 1.25
C LEU A 149 -3.02 -15.90 0.47
N LYS A 150 -3.00 -15.85 -0.86
CA LYS A 150 -3.24 -17.03 -1.70
C LYS A 150 -2.26 -18.15 -1.40
N THR A 151 -0.95 -17.83 -1.29
CA THR A 151 0.09 -18.84 -1.04
C THR A 151 -0.12 -19.53 0.30
N PHE A 152 -0.39 -18.79 1.36
CA PHE A 152 -0.54 -19.37 2.69
C PHE A 152 -1.90 -20.06 2.86
N LEU A 153 -3.00 -19.52 2.31
CA LEU A 153 -4.30 -20.21 2.35
C LEU A 153 -4.28 -21.51 1.57
N PHE A 154 -3.70 -21.55 0.36
CA PHE A 154 -3.63 -22.80 -0.41
C PHE A 154 -2.83 -23.90 0.28
N ARG A 155 -1.76 -23.53 0.99
CA ARG A 155 -0.96 -24.51 1.76
C ARG A 155 -1.69 -25.01 2.98
N SER A 156 -2.48 -24.17 3.64
CA SER A 156 -3.17 -24.49 4.87
C SER A 156 -4.55 -25.13 4.65
N CYS A 157 -5.18 -24.85 3.51
CA CYS A 157 -6.54 -25.26 3.18
C CYS A 157 -6.58 -25.74 1.72
N PRO A 158 -5.97 -26.89 1.39
CA PRO A 158 -5.93 -27.40 0.02
C PRO A 158 -7.34 -27.76 -0.50
N ASP A 159 -8.25 -28.14 0.38
CA ASP A 159 -9.67 -28.33 0.06
C ASP A 159 -10.45 -27.03 0.32
N LEU A 160 -10.57 -26.20 -0.70
CA LEU A 160 -11.20 -24.87 -0.65
C LEU A 160 -12.73 -24.89 -0.39
N ARG A 161 -13.33 -26.07 -0.13
CA ARG A 161 -14.78 -26.23 0.10
C ARG A 161 -15.19 -26.08 1.56
N GLY A 162 -14.22 -25.98 2.48
CA GLY A 162 -14.45 -25.97 3.91
C GLY A 162 -14.06 -24.69 4.63
N ILE A 163 -14.55 -24.54 5.86
CA ILE A 163 -14.08 -23.54 6.81
C ILE A 163 -12.64 -23.89 7.18
N CYS A 164 -11.69 -23.03 6.85
CA CYS A 164 -10.26 -23.29 7.04
C CYS A 164 -9.79 -23.32 8.52
N GLY A 165 -10.66 -23.35 9.50
CA GLY A 165 -10.37 -23.54 10.92
C GLY A 165 -9.18 -22.76 11.48
N PRO A 166 -8.44 -23.32 12.45
CA PRO A 166 -7.26 -22.67 13.04
C PRO A 166 -6.11 -22.44 12.07
N GLU A 167 -5.94 -23.33 11.08
CA GLU A 167 -4.85 -23.26 10.09
C GLU A 167 -5.09 -22.09 9.12
N GLY A 168 -6.32 -21.89 8.66
CA GLY A 168 -6.68 -20.74 7.85
C GLY A 168 -6.51 -19.43 8.59
N ARG A 169 -6.77 -19.39 9.90
CA ARG A 169 -6.45 -18.22 10.73
C ARG A 169 -4.96 -17.92 10.75
N ARG A 170 -4.12 -18.94 10.97
CA ARG A 170 -2.65 -18.80 10.94
C ARG A 170 -2.21 -18.27 9.58
N ALA A 171 -2.76 -18.78 8.48
CA ALA A 171 -2.45 -18.34 7.13
C ALA A 171 -2.75 -16.84 6.94
N VAL A 172 -3.93 -16.36 7.36
CA VAL A 172 -4.31 -14.93 7.28
C VAL A 172 -3.37 -14.06 8.12
N TRP A 173 -3.07 -14.48 9.37
CA TRP A 173 -2.15 -13.74 10.23
C TRP A 173 -0.74 -13.68 9.65
N THR A 174 -0.22 -14.79 9.14
CA THR A 174 1.10 -14.86 8.52
C THR A 174 1.17 -13.96 7.29
N ALA A 175 0.14 -14.00 6.43
CA ALA A 175 0.05 -13.13 5.26
C ALA A 175 0.00 -11.64 5.66
N THR A 176 -0.78 -11.32 6.70
CA THR A 176 -0.90 -9.96 7.24
C THR A 176 0.44 -9.46 7.78
N PHE A 177 1.13 -10.28 8.57
CA PHE A 177 2.45 -9.96 9.11
C PHE A 177 3.49 -9.75 8.01
N CYS A 178 3.60 -10.69 7.06
CA CYS A 178 4.57 -10.60 5.96
C CYS A 178 4.33 -9.35 5.09
N SER A 179 3.07 -9.03 4.79
CA SER A 179 2.73 -7.82 4.01
C SER A 179 3.04 -6.53 4.78
N GLY A 180 2.71 -6.47 6.07
CA GLY A 180 3.06 -5.33 6.93
C GLY A 180 4.57 -5.16 7.06
N LEU A 181 5.31 -6.26 7.29
CA LEU A 181 6.77 -6.25 7.41
C LEU A 181 7.43 -5.74 6.13
N LEU A 182 6.99 -6.23 4.98
CA LEU A 182 7.50 -5.76 3.69
C LEU A 182 7.25 -4.25 3.53
N PHE A 183 6.06 -3.77 3.91
CA PHE A 183 5.72 -2.36 3.83
C PHE A 183 6.52 -1.49 4.81
N GLY A 184 6.79 -1.97 6.03
CA GLY A 184 7.67 -1.28 6.97
C GLY A 184 9.12 -1.20 6.47
N LEU A 185 9.64 -2.31 5.95
CA LEU A 185 11.05 -2.41 5.52
C LEU A 185 11.41 -1.49 4.35
N VAL A 186 10.48 -1.14 3.46
CA VAL A 186 10.81 -0.25 2.34
C VAL A 186 11.18 1.16 2.79
N HIS A 187 10.73 1.58 3.97
CA HIS A 187 11.04 2.89 4.55
C HIS A 187 12.49 3.03 5.02
N ILE A 188 13.27 1.93 5.06
CA ILE A 188 14.71 1.96 5.33
C ILE A 188 15.45 2.91 4.37
N SER A 189 14.92 3.12 3.15
CA SER A 189 15.49 4.05 2.19
C SER A 189 15.53 5.51 2.69
N ASN A 190 14.72 5.87 3.68
CA ASN A 190 14.67 7.20 4.26
C ASN A 190 15.88 7.49 5.18
N MET A 191 16.67 6.46 5.54
CA MET A 191 17.94 6.63 6.28
C MET A 191 18.98 7.47 5.53
N SER A 192 18.81 7.66 4.22
CA SER A 192 19.66 8.55 3.43
C SER A 192 19.38 10.03 3.63
N SER A 193 18.23 10.40 4.23
CA SER A 193 17.79 11.78 4.35
C SER A 193 17.28 12.18 5.74
N ALA A 194 17.02 11.22 6.63
CA ALA A 194 16.53 11.42 7.99
C ALA A 194 17.37 10.64 8.99
N ASN A 195 17.29 10.97 10.29
CA ASN A 195 18.06 10.26 11.31
C ASN A 195 17.55 8.81 11.51
N ILE A 196 18.46 7.92 11.93
CA ILE A 196 18.21 6.49 12.06
C ILE A 196 17.06 6.22 13.05
N SER A 197 17.03 6.89 14.21
CA SER A 197 16.00 6.65 15.23
C SER A 197 14.61 7.01 14.72
N GLY A 198 14.44 8.14 14.06
CA GLY A 198 13.18 8.56 13.45
C GLY A 198 12.71 7.60 12.36
N VAL A 199 13.65 7.14 11.51
CA VAL A 199 13.33 6.16 10.47
C VAL A 199 12.91 4.82 11.06
N LEU A 200 13.54 4.34 12.13
CA LEU A 200 13.12 3.10 12.80
C LEU A 200 11.70 3.22 13.37
N VAL A 201 11.36 4.37 13.97
CA VAL A 201 9.98 4.66 14.42
C VAL A 201 9.02 4.72 13.25
N GLN A 202 9.40 5.36 12.13
CA GLN A 202 8.61 5.36 10.90
C GLN A 202 8.39 3.95 10.37
N MET A 203 9.44 3.12 10.32
CA MET A 203 9.33 1.72 9.87
C MET A 203 8.35 0.92 10.72
N LEU A 204 8.39 1.10 12.04
CA LEU A 204 7.43 0.46 12.97
C LEU A 204 6.00 0.95 12.71
N GLY A 205 5.81 2.25 12.52
CA GLY A 205 4.51 2.84 12.18
C GLY A 205 3.98 2.31 10.86
N ALA A 206 4.80 2.31 9.81
CA ALA A 206 4.46 1.78 8.51
C ALA A 206 4.15 0.26 8.55
N PHE A 207 4.89 -0.51 9.35
CA PHE A 207 4.60 -1.93 9.58
C PHE A 207 3.19 -2.13 10.15
N LEU A 208 2.84 -1.45 11.25
CA LEU A 208 1.54 -1.60 11.89
C LEU A 208 0.39 -1.03 11.03
N MET A 209 0.57 0.14 10.43
CA MET A 209 -0.36 0.69 9.46
C MET A 209 -0.54 -0.28 8.27
N GLY A 210 0.56 -0.84 7.78
CA GLY A 210 0.58 -1.84 6.74
C GLY A 210 -0.25 -3.07 7.07
N MET A 211 -0.16 -3.57 8.30
CA MET A 211 -0.99 -4.68 8.79
C MET A 211 -2.48 -4.31 8.85
N VAL A 212 -2.83 -3.10 9.27
CA VAL A 212 -4.24 -2.65 9.29
C VAL A 212 -4.80 -2.54 7.88
N LEU A 213 -4.09 -1.87 6.97
CA LEU A 213 -4.53 -1.71 5.58
C LEU A 213 -4.71 -3.05 4.87
N VAL A 214 -3.77 -3.99 5.06
CA VAL A 214 -3.91 -5.32 4.45
C VAL A 214 -5.05 -6.13 5.08
N ALA A 215 -5.29 -5.99 6.39
CA ALA A 215 -6.43 -6.62 7.05
C ALA A 215 -7.78 -6.09 6.51
N VAL A 216 -7.88 -4.78 6.27
CA VAL A 216 -9.02 -4.17 5.59
C VAL A 216 -9.17 -4.74 4.17
N TYR A 217 -8.06 -4.80 3.42
CA TYR A 217 -8.05 -5.35 2.06
C TYR A 217 -8.51 -6.80 2.03
N TYR A 218 -8.01 -7.65 2.95
CA TYR A 218 -8.43 -9.05 3.02
C TYR A 218 -9.92 -9.22 3.34
N ARG A 219 -10.50 -8.36 4.18
CA ARG A 219 -11.93 -8.41 4.51
C ARG A 219 -12.85 -7.83 3.46
N THR A 220 -12.35 -7.04 2.53
CA THR A 220 -13.19 -6.25 1.63
C THR A 220 -12.90 -6.49 0.15
N ALA A 221 -11.73 -7.02 -0.16
CA ALA A 221 -11.15 -7.13 -1.51
C ALA A 221 -11.17 -5.79 -2.28
N ASN A 222 -11.27 -4.66 -1.57
CA ASN A 222 -11.46 -3.34 -2.18
C ASN A 222 -10.17 -2.51 -2.06
N ILE A 223 -9.41 -2.44 -3.16
CA ILE A 223 -8.17 -1.68 -3.24
C ILE A 223 -8.39 -0.16 -3.09
N TYR A 224 -9.53 0.36 -3.55
CA TYR A 224 -9.83 1.79 -3.48
C TYR A 224 -10.03 2.27 -2.04
N ALA A 225 -10.63 1.43 -1.19
CA ALA A 225 -10.80 1.75 0.23
C ALA A 225 -9.45 1.94 0.94
N VAL A 226 -8.49 1.05 0.69
CA VAL A 226 -7.16 1.15 1.31
C VAL A 226 -6.34 2.30 0.72
N ILE A 227 -6.48 2.61 -0.57
CA ILE A 227 -5.87 3.80 -1.18
C ILE A 227 -6.37 5.08 -0.51
N ILE A 228 -7.68 5.20 -0.29
CA ILE A 228 -8.26 6.39 0.38
C ILE A 228 -7.73 6.51 1.81
N MET A 229 -7.75 5.41 2.58
CA MET A 229 -7.25 5.40 3.95
C MET A 229 -5.77 5.81 4.04
N HIS A 230 -4.95 5.26 3.15
CA HIS A 230 -3.53 5.56 3.07
C HIS A 230 -3.29 7.03 2.69
N ALA A 231 -3.93 7.51 1.62
CA ALA A 231 -3.77 8.89 1.16
C ALA A 231 -4.15 9.92 2.23
N VAL A 232 -5.26 9.71 2.94
CA VAL A 232 -5.70 10.61 4.02
C VAL A 232 -4.72 10.59 5.18
N ASN A 233 -4.19 9.40 5.52
CA ASN A 233 -3.16 9.26 6.56
C ASN A 233 -1.85 9.97 6.19
N ASP A 234 -1.39 9.84 4.96
CA ASP A 234 -0.16 10.49 4.49
C ASP A 234 -0.28 12.01 4.43
N ILE A 235 -1.43 12.52 3.96
CA ILE A 235 -1.71 13.96 3.97
C ILE A 235 -1.72 14.49 5.41
N ALA A 236 -2.32 13.76 6.35
CA ALA A 236 -2.33 14.15 7.75
C ALA A 236 -0.91 14.15 8.37
N ALA A 237 -0.12 13.11 8.08
CA ALA A 237 1.25 12.98 8.58
C ALA A 237 2.20 14.05 7.99
N ALA A 238 2.03 14.39 6.72
CA ALA A 238 2.86 15.40 6.03
C ALA A 238 2.34 16.85 6.23
N MET A 239 1.17 17.05 6.81
CA MET A 239 0.50 18.32 6.97
C MET A 239 1.40 19.42 7.57
N PRO A 240 2.24 19.16 8.60
CA PRO A 240 3.08 20.20 9.19
C PRO A 240 3.98 20.93 8.18
N VAL A 241 4.35 20.26 7.09
CA VAL A 241 5.30 20.79 6.08
C VAL A 241 4.66 21.02 4.71
N THR A 242 3.44 20.55 4.49
CA THR A 242 2.77 20.64 3.17
C THR A 242 1.55 21.57 3.16
N ILE A 243 0.88 21.72 4.29
CA ILE A 243 -0.32 22.54 4.44
C ILE A 243 -0.05 23.75 5.34
N LEU A 244 0.56 23.49 6.51
CA LEU A 244 0.89 24.56 7.46
C LEU A 244 2.19 25.28 7.04
N LYS A 245 2.30 26.57 7.38
CA LYS A 245 3.51 27.33 7.12
C LYS A 245 4.66 26.76 7.98
N SER A 246 5.71 26.27 7.33
CA SER A 246 6.87 25.68 7.98
C SER A 246 8.10 25.80 7.09
N GLU A 247 9.26 25.96 7.71
CA GLU A 247 10.58 25.90 7.06
C GLU A 247 11.13 24.46 7.02
N GLN A 248 10.49 23.53 7.72
CA GLN A 248 10.87 22.11 7.76
C GLN A 248 10.48 21.41 6.46
N ASN A 249 11.13 20.27 6.22
CA ASN A 249 10.78 19.33 5.16
C ASN A 249 10.33 17.98 5.75
N VAL A 250 9.89 17.05 4.90
CA VAL A 250 9.40 15.73 5.33
C VAL A 250 10.46 14.93 6.10
N SER A 251 11.75 15.05 5.73
CA SER A 251 12.85 14.35 6.42
C SER A 251 13.06 14.90 7.84
N ASP A 252 12.82 16.19 8.05
CA ASP A 252 12.88 16.82 9.39
C ASP A 252 11.76 16.28 10.27
N VAL A 253 10.55 16.15 9.73
CA VAL A 253 9.40 15.54 10.44
C VAL A 253 9.71 14.09 10.84
N ILE A 254 10.25 13.28 9.91
CA ILE A 254 10.64 11.90 10.20
C ILE A 254 11.73 11.87 11.28
N SER A 255 12.70 12.76 11.19
CA SER A 255 13.79 12.86 12.18
C SER A 255 13.31 13.23 13.59
N GLY A 256 12.17 13.89 13.70
CA GLY A 256 11.50 14.23 14.95
C GLY A 256 10.66 13.11 15.57
N TYR A 257 10.48 11.98 14.89
CA TYR A 257 9.71 10.86 15.43
C TYR A 257 10.37 10.26 16.67
N GLY A 258 9.57 10.00 17.71
CA GLY A 258 10.04 9.50 19.00
C GLY A 258 8.96 8.71 19.74
N ILE A 259 9.05 8.71 21.07
CA ILE A 259 8.19 7.89 21.94
C ILE A 259 6.69 8.18 21.76
N MET A 260 6.31 9.43 21.49
CA MET A 260 4.91 9.78 21.29
C MET A 260 4.33 9.13 20.04
N GLN A 261 5.12 9.04 18.96
CA GLN A 261 4.73 8.32 17.77
C GLN A 261 4.56 6.82 18.05
N ILE A 262 5.45 6.22 18.86
CA ILE A 262 5.32 4.80 19.26
C ILE A 262 4.03 4.58 20.06
N VAL A 263 3.72 5.44 21.03
CA VAL A 263 2.48 5.36 21.82
C VAL A 263 1.25 5.50 20.92
N SER A 264 1.29 6.38 19.91
CA SER A 264 0.19 6.56 18.97
C SER A 264 -0.07 5.34 18.06
N LEU A 265 0.81 4.33 18.05
CA LEU A 265 0.62 3.08 17.31
C LEU A 265 -0.25 2.05 18.06
N ILE A 266 -0.46 2.21 19.38
CA ILE A 266 -1.25 1.26 20.18
C ILE A 266 -2.68 1.08 19.60
N PRO A 267 -3.42 2.14 19.25
CA PRO A 267 -4.74 1.98 18.64
C PRO A 267 -4.72 1.19 17.31
N TYR A 268 -3.67 1.29 16.50
CA TYR A 268 -3.55 0.49 15.28
C TYR A 268 -3.53 -1.01 15.58
N LEU A 269 -2.82 -1.41 16.64
CA LEU A 269 -2.80 -2.81 17.09
C LEU A 269 -4.19 -3.28 17.54
N ILE A 270 -4.91 -2.47 18.33
CA ILE A 270 -6.27 -2.79 18.78
C ILE A 270 -7.20 -2.93 17.57
N VAL A 271 -7.18 -1.98 16.65
CA VAL A 271 -8.00 -2.00 15.43
C VAL A 271 -7.69 -3.24 14.57
N LEU A 272 -6.41 -3.58 14.41
CA LEU A 272 -5.99 -4.80 13.71
C LEU A 272 -6.64 -6.05 14.32
N LEU A 273 -6.55 -6.21 15.65
CA LEU A 273 -7.15 -7.35 16.37
C LEU A 273 -8.66 -7.43 16.17
N VAL A 274 -9.35 -6.28 16.12
CA VAL A 274 -10.79 -6.20 15.84
C VAL A 274 -11.11 -6.56 14.40
N ILE A 275 -10.31 -6.13 13.43
CA ILE A 275 -10.55 -6.37 12.00
C ILE A 275 -10.44 -7.86 11.69
N ILE A 276 -9.39 -8.55 12.17
CA ILE A 276 -9.12 -9.96 11.86
C ILE A 276 -9.44 -10.90 13.03
N ARG A 277 -10.43 -10.51 13.87
CA ARG A 277 -10.92 -11.37 14.94
C ARG A 277 -11.54 -12.68 14.40
N PRO A 278 -11.59 -13.77 15.19
CA PRO A 278 -12.04 -15.08 14.73
C PRO A 278 -13.40 -15.08 14.02
N SER A 279 -14.38 -14.31 14.51
CA SER A 279 -15.72 -14.21 13.93
C SER A 279 -15.76 -13.52 12.55
N LYS A 280 -14.63 -12.95 12.09
CA LYS A 280 -14.53 -12.28 10.79
C LYS A 280 -13.66 -13.02 9.77
N MET A 281 -13.08 -14.16 10.17
CA MET A 281 -12.24 -14.97 9.28
C MET A 281 -13.05 -15.61 8.14
N GLU A 282 -14.29 -16.01 8.39
CA GLU A 282 -15.17 -16.56 7.35
C GLU A 282 -15.42 -15.57 6.22
N GLU A 283 -15.59 -14.28 6.52
CA GLU A 283 -15.72 -13.24 5.49
C GLU A 283 -14.48 -13.20 4.57
N ILE A 284 -13.27 -13.35 5.14
CA ILE A 284 -12.02 -13.37 4.38
C ILE A 284 -11.97 -14.62 3.49
N TRP A 285 -12.20 -15.80 4.07
CA TRP A 285 -12.13 -17.04 3.32
C TRP A 285 -13.12 -17.08 2.17
N THR A 286 -14.36 -16.67 2.40
CA THR A 286 -15.39 -16.61 1.37
C THR A 286 -14.97 -15.73 0.18
N LEU A 287 -14.48 -14.52 0.45
CA LEU A 287 -14.04 -13.60 -0.61
C LEU A 287 -12.86 -14.15 -1.44
N TRP A 288 -11.94 -14.88 -0.79
CA TRP A 288 -10.68 -15.26 -1.43
C TRP A 288 -10.68 -16.67 -1.99
N THR A 289 -11.60 -17.54 -1.59
CA THR A 289 -11.73 -18.92 -2.09
C THR A 289 -12.78 -19.05 -3.19
N TYR A 290 -13.95 -18.41 -3.08
CA TYR A 290 -15.01 -18.47 -4.10
C TYR A 290 -14.60 -17.88 -5.45
N GLY A 291 -13.87 -16.78 -5.46
CA GLY A 291 -13.38 -16.15 -6.70
C GLY A 291 -12.46 -17.06 -7.52
N GLN A 292 -11.83 -18.05 -6.90
CA GLN A 292 -10.93 -19.00 -7.58
C GLN A 292 -11.66 -20.22 -8.14
N VAL A 293 -12.71 -20.69 -7.47
CA VAL A 293 -13.53 -21.81 -7.96
C VAL A 293 -14.23 -21.42 -9.26
N GLN A 294 -14.68 -20.17 -9.41
CA GLN A 294 -15.25 -19.70 -10.67
C GLN A 294 -14.21 -19.61 -11.80
N GLN A 295 -12.98 -19.18 -11.50
CA GLN A 295 -11.91 -19.08 -12.51
C GLN A 295 -11.41 -20.48 -12.97
N THR A 296 -11.31 -21.46 -12.07
CA THR A 296 -10.92 -22.83 -12.42
C THR A 296 -12.06 -23.61 -13.07
N GLY A 297 -13.30 -23.38 -12.68
CA GLY A 297 -14.49 -24.01 -13.29
C GLY A 297 -14.74 -23.58 -14.74
N GLN A 298 -14.46 -22.34 -15.08
CA GLN A 298 -14.57 -21.85 -16.47
C GLN A 298 -13.44 -22.35 -17.37
N SER A 299 -12.28 -22.73 -16.84
CA SER A 299 -11.18 -23.30 -17.62
C SER A 299 -11.33 -24.80 -17.90
N GLN A 300 -12.23 -25.52 -17.20
CA GLN A 300 -12.51 -26.94 -17.44
C GLN A 300 -13.70 -27.17 -18.42
N ILE A 301 -14.43 -26.11 -18.80
CA ILE A 301 -15.58 -26.20 -19.72
C ILE A 301 -15.23 -25.70 -21.13
N LYS A 302 -13.98 -25.37 -21.39
CA LYS A 302 -13.45 -25.08 -22.74
C LYS A 302 -12.35 -26.06 -23.09
#